data_30ae9a0af4f13b38b3257ebeb00585cb
#
_entry.id   30ae9a0af4f13b38b3257ebeb00585cb
#
_cell.length_a   1.000
_cell.length_b   1.000
_cell.length_c   1.000
_cell.angle_alpha   90.00
_cell.angle_beta   90.00
_cell.angle_gamma   90.00
#
_symmetry.space_group_name_H-M   'P 1'
#
loop_
_entity.id
_entity.type
_entity.pdbx_description
1 polymer ?
#
loop_
_entity_poly.entity_id
_entity_poly.type
_entity_poly.pdbx_seq_one_letter_code
_entity_poly.pdbx_strand_id
1 'polypeptide(L)'
;MCIRDSYELLHREDVSLDHVTMSSDAFGSQPRFNEEGECIGLTYASPKYLHRTIQILVREGMPLEDALQLLTSTPAVLLGKEGIKGCVAEGADADLLILDENLNINSLFARGKVAVWEQEVKMKGRFEQ
;
A
#
# COMPACT_ATOMS: atom_id res chain seq x y z
N MET A 1 -7.74 -10.79 7.44
CA MET A 1 -8.80 -9.78 7.33
C MET A 1 -9.27 -9.75 5.88
N CYS A 2 -10.57 -9.90 5.62
CA CYS A 2 -11.11 -9.84 4.27
C CYS A 2 -11.10 -8.38 3.79
N ILE A 3 -10.79 -8.13 2.51
CA ILE A 3 -10.80 -6.76 1.94
C ILE A 3 -12.18 -6.11 2.12
N ARG A 4 -13.25 -6.91 2.05
CA ARG A 4 -14.62 -6.46 2.28
C ARG A 4 -14.83 -5.93 3.70
N ASP A 5 -14.32 -6.64 4.71
CA ASP A 5 -14.43 -6.19 6.12
C ASP A 5 -13.68 -4.89 6.35
N SER A 6 -12.53 -4.72 5.66
CA SER A 6 -11.77 -3.46 5.69
C SER A 6 -12.55 -2.33 5.05
N TYR A 7 -13.19 -2.57 3.90
CA TYR A 7 -14.01 -1.59 3.21
C TYR A 7 -15.19 -1.14 4.10
N GLU A 8 -15.93 -2.10 4.68
CA GLU A 8 -17.04 -1.79 5.59
C GLU A 8 -16.57 -0.99 6.82
N LEU A 9 -15.41 -1.32 7.39
CA LEU A 9 -14.83 -0.58 8.51
C LEU A 9 -14.49 0.87 8.13
N LEU A 10 -13.88 1.08 6.96
CA LEU A 10 -13.44 2.39 6.49
C LEU A 10 -14.58 3.33 6.07
N HIS A 11 -15.78 2.78 5.81
CA HIS A 11 -16.98 3.56 5.49
C HIS A 11 -17.87 3.86 6.70
N ARG A 12 -17.45 3.48 7.89
CA ARG A 12 -18.17 3.84 9.12
C ARG A 12 -17.93 5.31 9.45
N GLU A 13 -19.01 6.05 9.71
CA GLU A 13 -18.97 7.47 10.09
C GLU A 13 -18.20 7.74 11.39
N ASP A 14 -18.05 6.73 12.25
CA ASP A 14 -17.36 6.83 13.54
C ASP A 14 -15.83 6.52 13.44
N VAL A 15 -15.32 6.18 12.25
CA VAL A 15 -13.91 5.87 12.04
C VAL A 15 -13.21 7.00 11.28
N SER A 16 -12.28 7.70 11.96
CA SER A 16 -11.42 8.68 11.30
C SER A 16 -10.23 7.99 10.62
N LEU A 17 -10.01 8.29 9.33
CA LEU A 17 -8.89 7.76 8.57
C LEU A 17 -7.53 8.23 9.11
N ASP A 18 -7.49 9.31 9.90
CA ASP A 18 -6.27 9.79 10.58
C ASP A 18 -5.72 8.80 11.61
N HIS A 19 -6.54 7.84 12.02
CA HIS A 19 -6.19 6.81 13.01
C HIS A 19 -6.08 5.40 12.41
N VAL A 20 -6.22 5.27 11.09
CA VAL A 20 -6.20 3.97 10.43
C VAL A 20 -5.00 3.87 9.50
N THR A 21 -4.25 2.79 9.61
CA THR A 21 -3.19 2.43 8.68
C THR A 21 -3.35 1.01 8.17
N MET A 22 -2.74 0.72 7.05
CA MET A 22 -2.72 -0.62 6.48
C MET A 22 -1.30 -1.17 6.45
N SER A 23 -1.18 -2.46 6.74
CA SER A 23 0.08 -3.20 6.68
C SER A 23 -0.10 -4.47 5.85
N SER A 24 0.96 -4.88 5.15
CA SER A 24 0.96 -6.11 4.35
C SER A 24 1.29 -7.36 5.15
N ASP A 25 1.82 -7.21 6.37
CA ASP A 25 2.44 -8.32 7.10
C ASP A 25 3.45 -9.09 6.20
N ALA A 26 4.24 -8.32 5.44
CA ALA A 26 5.11 -8.87 4.40
C ALA A 26 6.03 -9.96 4.96
N PHE A 27 6.07 -11.09 4.23
CA PHE A 27 6.79 -12.31 4.57
C PHE A 27 6.27 -13.06 5.81
N GLY A 28 5.20 -12.57 6.45
CA GLY A 28 4.47 -13.31 7.47
C GLY A 28 3.78 -14.55 6.87
N SER A 29 3.73 -15.65 7.65
CA SER A 29 3.06 -16.88 7.23
C SER A 29 1.54 -16.68 7.22
N GLN A 30 0.92 -17.04 6.10
CA GLN A 30 -0.53 -16.99 5.90
C GLN A 30 -1.06 -18.40 5.65
N PRO A 31 -2.11 -18.86 6.35
CA PRO A 31 -2.73 -20.13 6.06
C PRO A 31 -3.45 -20.09 4.70
N ARG A 32 -3.32 -21.18 3.95
CA ARG A 32 -4.11 -21.42 2.74
C ARG A 32 -5.22 -22.40 3.05
N PHE A 33 -6.43 -22.03 2.65
CA PHE A 33 -7.63 -22.86 2.81
C PHE A 33 -8.10 -23.39 1.46
N ASN A 34 -8.66 -24.58 1.40
CA ASN A 34 -9.40 -25.12 0.26
C ASN A 34 -10.85 -24.57 0.26
N GLU A 35 -11.66 -25.00 -0.70
CA GLU A 35 -13.06 -24.59 -0.82
C GLU A 35 -13.92 -25.10 0.35
N GLU A 36 -13.50 -26.19 1.00
CA GLU A 36 -14.15 -26.79 2.17
C GLU A 36 -13.75 -26.09 3.49
N GLY A 37 -12.82 -25.10 3.44
CA GLY A 37 -12.34 -24.37 4.61
C GLY A 37 -11.25 -25.08 5.40
N GLU A 38 -10.65 -26.15 4.89
CA GLU A 38 -9.55 -26.87 5.52
C GLU A 38 -8.20 -26.20 5.20
N CYS A 39 -7.32 -26.09 6.18
CA CYS A 39 -5.98 -25.54 5.97
C CYS A 39 -5.10 -26.54 5.21
N ILE A 40 -4.78 -26.23 3.96
CA ILE A 40 -3.99 -27.08 3.05
C ILE A 40 -2.52 -26.70 2.99
N GLY A 41 -2.06 -25.74 3.81
CA GLY A 41 -0.67 -25.34 3.87
C GLY A 41 -0.48 -23.88 4.23
N LEU A 42 0.74 -23.39 4.06
CA LEU A 42 1.12 -22.00 4.31
C LEU A 42 1.57 -21.31 3.02
N THR A 43 1.34 -20.02 2.95
CA THR A 43 1.94 -19.11 1.97
C THR A 43 2.51 -17.91 2.71
N TYR A 44 3.13 -16.99 2.03
CA TYR A 44 3.63 -15.74 2.62
C TYR A 44 2.84 -14.53 2.13
N ALA A 45 2.71 -13.53 2.99
CA ALA A 45 2.13 -12.25 2.61
C ALA A 45 3.11 -11.48 1.72
N SER A 46 2.62 -10.98 0.59
CA SER A 46 3.42 -10.17 -0.33
C SER A 46 3.15 -8.68 -0.12
N PRO A 47 4.18 -7.81 -0.09
CA PRO A 47 4.00 -6.36 -0.02
C PRO A 47 3.20 -5.79 -1.21
N LYS A 48 3.15 -6.49 -2.33
CA LYS A 48 2.34 -6.12 -3.50
C LYS A 48 0.85 -6.00 -3.20
N TYR A 49 0.37 -6.68 -2.15
CA TYR A 49 -1.05 -6.62 -1.76
C TYR A 49 -1.47 -5.23 -1.30
N LEU A 50 -0.59 -4.42 -0.71
CA LEU A 50 -0.94 -3.05 -0.32
C LEU A 50 -1.39 -2.21 -1.52
N HIS A 51 -0.61 -2.20 -2.59
CA HIS A 51 -0.96 -1.47 -3.80
C HIS A 51 -2.27 -2.00 -4.42
N ARG A 52 -2.41 -3.33 -4.51
CA ARG A 52 -3.63 -3.95 -5.01
C ARG A 52 -4.86 -3.61 -4.17
N THR A 53 -4.70 -3.48 -2.86
CA THR A 53 -5.80 -3.10 -1.98
C THR A 53 -6.26 -1.67 -2.27
N ILE A 54 -5.35 -0.71 -2.51
CA ILE A 54 -5.71 0.64 -2.94
C ILE A 54 -6.55 0.60 -4.23
N GLN A 55 -6.11 -0.16 -5.24
CA GLN A 55 -6.88 -0.32 -6.48
C GLN A 55 -8.30 -0.85 -6.25
N ILE A 56 -8.47 -1.78 -5.31
CA ILE A 56 -9.78 -2.34 -4.96
C ILE A 56 -10.62 -1.29 -4.22
N LEU A 57 -10.09 -0.63 -3.20
CA LEU A 57 -10.81 0.38 -2.44
C LEU A 57 -11.35 1.49 -3.34
N VAL A 58 -10.53 1.98 -4.27
CA VAL A 58 -10.95 3.01 -5.23
C VAL A 58 -12.03 2.49 -6.19
N ARG A 59 -11.94 1.25 -6.65
CA ARG A 59 -12.99 0.63 -7.50
C ARG A 59 -14.33 0.46 -6.77
N GLU A 60 -14.26 0.21 -5.47
CA GLU A 60 -15.44 0.11 -4.60
C GLU A 60 -16.01 1.49 -4.21
N GLY A 61 -15.39 2.59 -4.65
CA GLY A 61 -15.90 3.95 -4.53
C GLY A 61 -15.22 4.83 -3.48
N MET A 62 -14.15 4.35 -2.85
CA MET A 62 -13.35 5.21 -1.95
C MET A 62 -12.62 6.29 -2.75
N PRO A 63 -12.64 7.58 -2.33
CA PRO A 63 -11.78 8.60 -2.92
C PRO A 63 -10.31 8.18 -2.92
N LEU A 64 -9.57 8.47 -3.99
CA LEU A 64 -8.17 8.06 -4.12
C LEU A 64 -7.31 8.64 -2.98
N GLU A 65 -7.54 9.89 -2.62
CA GLU A 65 -6.84 10.59 -1.54
C GLU A 65 -7.00 9.85 -0.21
N ASP A 66 -8.21 9.43 0.11
CA ASP A 66 -8.54 8.70 1.34
C ASP A 66 -7.86 7.32 1.36
N ALA A 67 -7.90 6.61 0.23
CA ALA A 67 -7.22 5.32 0.11
C ALA A 67 -5.69 5.46 0.24
N LEU A 68 -5.09 6.50 -0.35
CA LEU A 68 -3.66 6.77 -0.26
C LEU A 68 -3.24 7.19 1.15
N GLN A 69 -4.07 7.95 1.87
CA GLN A 69 -3.80 8.39 3.23
C GLN A 69 -3.45 7.22 4.16
N LEU A 70 -4.12 6.08 4.01
CA LEU A 70 -3.90 4.86 4.81
C LEU A 70 -2.48 4.29 4.70
N LEU A 71 -1.75 4.61 3.62
CA LEU A 71 -0.41 4.10 3.32
C LEU A 71 0.67 5.19 3.28
N THR A 72 0.29 6.46 3.36
CA THR A 72 1.22 7.59 3.20
C THR A 72 1.23 8.51 4.42
N SER A 73 0.32 9.46 4.50
CA SER A 73 0.33 10.50 5.54
C SER A 73 0.04 9.94 6.94
N THR A 74 -0.97 9.09 7.11
CA THR A 74 -1.29 8.54 8.43
C THR A 74 -0.13 7.72 9.02
N PRO A 75 0.50 6.75 8.32
CA PRO A 75 1.68 6.08 8.86
C PRO A 75 2.87 7.03 9.06
N ALA A 76 3.03 8.08 8.25
CA ALA A 76 4.10 9.06 8.46
C ALA A 76 3.92 9.82 9.78
N VAL A 77 2.70 10.25 10.11
CA VAL A 77 2.37 10.88 11.39
C VAL A 77 2.67 9.93 12.55
N LEU A 78 2.17 8.69 12.50
CA LEU A 78 2.39 7.69 13.55
C LEU A 78 3.87 7.39 13.80
N LEU A 79 4.71 7.46 12.77
CA LEU A 79 6.15 7.23 12.86
C LEU A 79 6.95 8.50 13.17
N GLY A 80 6.30 9.65 13.43
CA GLY A 80 6.95 10.93 13.65
C GLY A 80 7.75 11.41 12.43
N LYS A 81 7.25 11.13 11.22
CA LYS A 81 7.85 11.51 9.94
C LYS A 81 6.98 12.47 9.13
N GLU A 82 6.01 13.11 9.78
CA GLU A 82 5.18 14.14 9.17
C GLU A 82 6.05 15.23 8.52
N GLY A 83 5.68 15.67 7.32
CA GLY A 83 6.42 16.66 6.54
C GLY A 83 7.73 16.14 5.92
N ILE A 84 8.18 14.94 6.28
CA ILE A 84 9.38 14.29 5.71
C ILE A 84 8.99 13.16 4.77
N LYS A 85 7.98 12.38 5.13
CA LYS A 85 7.46 11.22 4.40
C LYS A 85 5.94 11.34 4.20
N GLY A 86 5.42 10.60 3.23
CA GLY A 86 3.98 10.50 3.00
C GLY A 86 3.34 11.75 2.42
N CYS A 87 4.11 12.69 1.94
CA CYS A 87 3.65 13.95 1.33
C CYS A 87 4.55 14.37 0.17
N VAL A 88 4.02 15.22 -0.68
CA VAL A 88 4.77 15.93 -1.73
C VAL A 88 4.88 17.38 -1.29
N ALA A 89 6.02 17.74 -0.68
CA ALA A 89 6.26 19.06 -0.14
C ALA A 89 7.74 19.44 -0.27
N GLU A 90 8.04 20.74 -0.24
CA GLU A 90 9.42 21.23 -0.20
C GLU A 90 10.12 20.77 1.09
N GLY A 91 11.30 20.17 0.95
CA GLY A 91 12.07 19.62 2.07
C GLY A 91 11.71 18.18 2.45
N ALA A 92 10.64 17.61 1.91
CA ALA A 92 10.32 16.20 2.08
C ALA A 92 11.24 15.29 1.26
N ASP A 93 11.37 14.03 1.69
CA ASP A 93 12.08 13.01 0.90
C ASP A 93 11.35 12.78 -0.44
N ALA A 94 12.09 12.74 -1.53
CA ALA A 94 11.55 12.49 -2.86
C ALA A 94 11.25 10.98 -3.05
N ASP A 95 10.28 10.47 -2.28
CA ASP A 95 9.69 9.15 -2.43
C ASP A 95 8.39 9.30 -3.22
N LEU A 96 8.47 9.17 -4.53
CA LEU A 96 7.37 9.50 -5.44
C LEU A 96 6.94 8.26 -6.22
N LEU A 97 5.63 8.08 -6.30
CA LEU A 97 5.00 7.03 -7.09
C LEU A 97 4.16 7.70 -8.18
N ILE A 98 4.46 7.37 -9.44
CA ILE A 98 3.67 7.80 -10.60
C ILE A 98 2.81 6.63 -11.03
N LEU A 99 1.49 6.86 -11.02
CA LEU A 99 0.50 5.88 -11.42
C LEU A 99 -0.10 6.24 -12.77
N ASP A 100 -0.53 5.24 -13.52
CA ASP A 100 -1.36 5.43 -14.71
C ASP A 100 -2.84 5.64 -14.32
N GLU A 101 -3.70 5.86 -15.30
CA GLU A 101 -5.15 6.07 -15.12
C GLU A 101 -5.88 4.87 -14.49
N ASN A 102 -5.28 3.67 -14.53
CA ASN A 102 -5.78 2.45 -13.92
C ASN A 102 -5.12 2.18 -12.56
N LEU A 103 -4.38 3.15 -12.03
CA LEU A 103 -3.61 3.07 -10.80
C LEU A 103 -2.50 2.01 -10.84
N ASN A 104 -1.99 1.62 -12.02
CA ASN A 104 -0.81 0.79 -12.10
C ASN A 104 0.45 1.64 -11.92
N ILE A 105 1.48 1.04 -11.34
CA ILE A 105 2.76 1.72 -11.14
C ILE A 105 3.44 1.92 -12.49
N ASN A 106 3.59 3.18 -12.90
CA ASN A 106 4.37 3.57 -14.07
C ASN A 106 5.83 3.81 -13.68
N SER A 107 6.07 4.67 -12.69
CA SER A 107 7.42 5.00 -12.26
C SER A 107 7.48 5.17 -10.74
N LEU A 108 8.64 4.86 -10.16
CA LEU A 108 8.92 4.95 -8.72
C LEU A 108 10.27 5.61 -8.49
N PHE A 109 10.26 6.61 -7.62
CA PHE A 109 11.46 7.24 -7.09
C PHE A 109 11.57 6.94 -5.60
N ALA A 110 12.75 6.55 -5.16
CA ALA A 110 13.07 6.32 -3.76
C ALA A 110 14.22 7.25 -3.34
N ARG A 111 13.93 8.21 -2.49
CA ARG A 111 14.85 9.28 -2.05
C ARG A 111 15.53 9.97 -3.25
N GLY A 112 14.74 10.32 -4.26
CA GLY A 112 15.19 10.97 -5.48
C GLY A 112 15.90 10.07 -6.50
N LYS A 113 16.07 8.77 -6.22
CA LYS A 113 16.67 7.82 -7.15
C LYS A 113 15.58 7.04 -7.88
N VAL A 114 15.75 6.88 -9.19
CA VAL A 114 14.82 6.10 -10.01
C VAL A 114 14.94 4.62 -9.66
N ALA A 115 13.87 4.04 -9.12
CA ALA A 115 13.77 2.62 -8.82
C ALA A 115 13.03 1.85 -9.92
N VAL A 116 11.96 2.47 -10.46
CA VAL A 116 11.21 1.98 -11.63
C VAL A 116 11.01 3.16 -12.58
N TRP A 117 11.17 2.92 -13.87
CA TRP A 117 10.92 3.89 -14.92
C TRP A 117 10.16 3.24 -16.06
N GLU A 118 9.00 3.80 -16.41
CA GLU A 118 8.12 3.26 -17.47
C GLU A 118 7.90 1.74 -17.30
N GLN A 119 7.55 1.32 -16.09
CA GLN A 119 7.31 -0.07 -15.68
C GLN A 119 8.56 -0.98 -15.68
N GLU A 120 9.72 -0.44 -16.02
CA GLU A 120 10.97 -1.19 -16.00
C GLU A 120 11.73 -0.97 -14.68
N VAL A 121 12.08 -2.07 -14.01
CA VAL A 121 12.86 -2.02 -12.75
C VAL A 121 14.30 -1.61 -13.04
N LYS A 122 14.74 -0.48 -12.49
CA LYS A 122 16.09 0.07 -12.64
C LYS A 122 16.99 -0.20 -11.43
N MET A 123 16.39 -0.44 -10.25
CA MET A 123 17.12 -0.80 -9.04
C MET A 123 16.70 -2.19 -8.61
N LYS A 124 17.68 -3.04 -8.38
CA LYS A 124 17.45 -4.39 -7.82
C LYS A 124 17.88 -4.42 -6.35
N GLY A 125 17.14 -5.14 -5.53
CA GLY A 125 17.51 -5.43 -4.17
C GLY A 125 18.73 -6.38 -4.12
N ARG A 126 19.36 -6.46 -2.95
CA ARG A 126 20.61 -7.22 -2.75
C ARG A 126 20.49 -8.71 -3.15
N PHE A 127 19.29 -9.26 -3.11
CA PHE A 127 18.98 -10.68 -3.36
C PHE A 127 18.13 -10.89 -4.63
N GLU A 128 17.91 -9.85 -5.44
CA GLU A 128 17.19 -9.92 -6.70
C GLU A 128 18.18 -10.10 -7.84
N GLN A 129 18.01 -11.18 -8.63
CA GLN A 129 18.83 -11.47 -9.81
C GLN A 129 18.18 -10.97 -11.08
#